data_19da0b0f1ca9ec8a88d8491176352496
#
_entry.id   19da0b0f1ca9ec8a88d8491176352496
#
_cell.length_a   1.000
_cell.length_b   1.000
_cell.length_c   1.000
_cell.angle_alpha   90.00
_cell.angle_beta   90.00
_cell.angle_gamma   90.00
#
_symmetry.space_group_name_H-M   'P 1'
#
loop_
_entity.id
_entity.type
_entity.pdbx_description
1 polymer ?
#
loop_
_entity_poly.entity_id
_entity_poly.type
_entity_poly.pdbx_seq_one_letter_code
_entity_poly.pdbx_strand_id
1 'polypeptide(L)'
;MVISMRSMDKSDEEKGKWVLLQAPGFNCATIGAVAMIIIHVVVMSTGGIFPDGAEGGLRSLYIQLGLTWEGVSSGHVWQLFTYFWLHGNWGHLVLNVILFYYSCARLSHVLSSSRILVLFLAVSIGSGLIHISAQAVFDGVPKDPLVGASGGIMGLLLAYFALSPGSRMLLIPVSANNLAKGILIASALLFVATPSLGLPFLSDMGGGLVDLLGPGLFQIAHLLHFAGGLIGWVSIPRFFPKLLTLEDLVRMRNQSEIVAELR
;
A
#
# COMPACT_ATOMS: atom_id res chain seq x y z
N MET A 1 0.48 44.27 -19.13
CA MET A 1 0.97 43.23 -20.05
C MET A 1 0.33 41.91 -19.64
N VAL A 2 -0.70 41.53 -20.35
CA VAL A 2 -1.53 40.33 -20.03
C VAL A 2 -0.76 39.12 -20.53
N ILE A 3 -0.25 38.31 -19.62
CA ILE A 3 0.38 37.01 -19.98
C ILE A 3 -0.77 36.05 -20.29
N SER A 4 -0.92 35.77 -21.60
CA SER A 4 -1.83 34.76 -22.13
C SER A 4 -1.48 33.41 -21.49
N MET A 5 -2.37 32.86 -20.68
CA MET A 5 -2.33 31.43 -20.31
C MET A 5 -2.48 30.63 -21.61
N ARG A 6 -1.39 30.09 -22.11
CA ARG A 6 -1.41 29.11 -23.19
C ARG A 6 -2.20 27.92 -22.66
N SER A 7 -3.35 27.68 -23.24
CA SER A 7 -4.15 26.50 -22.96
C SER A 7 -3.28 25.26 -23.08
N MET A 8 -3.21 24.44 -22.02
CA MET A 8 -2.64 23.11 -22.13
C MET A 8 -3.33 22.42 -23.30
N ASP A 9 -2.53 21.94 -24.26
CA ASP A 9 -3.02 21.28 -25.45
C ASP A 9 -3.79 20.03 -24.99
N LYS A 10 -5.01 19.84 -25.54
CA LYS A 10 -5.81 18.65 -25.27
C LYS A 10 -5.04 17.34 -25.55
N SER A 11 -4.00 17.41 -26.40
CA SER A 11 -3.09 16.29 -26.68
C SER A 11 -2.26 15.85 -25.46
N ASP A 12 -1.92 16.76 -24.54
CA ASP A 12 -1.16 16.42 -23.33
C ASP A 12 -2.06 15.85 -22.24
N GLU A 13 -3.32 16.26 -22.21
CA GLU A 13 -4.33 15.66 -21.35
C GLU A 13 -4.73 14.24 -21.80
N GLU A 14 -4.77 14.00 -23.10
CA GLU A 14 -4.95 12.66 -23.67
C GLU A 14 -3.74 11.76 -23.42
N LYS A 15 -2.51 12.23 -23.58
CA LYS A 15 -1.30 11.45 -23.26
C LYS A 15 -1.28 11.02 -21.78
N GLY A 16 -1.75 11.86 -20.85
CA GLY A 16 -1.90 11.51 -19.44
C GLY A 16 -2.93 10.40 -19.18
N LYS A 17 -3.99 10.33 -19.98
CA LYS A 17 -5.02 9.28 -19.87
C LYS A 17 -4.53 7.90 -20.33
N TRP A 18 -3.64 7.85 -21.31
CA TRP A 18 -3.18 6.60 -21.93
C TRP A 18 -1.98 5.95 -21.23
N VAL A 19 -1.35 6.60 -20.23
CA VAL A 19 -0.24 6.02 -19.48
C VAL A 19 -0.64 4.70 -18.78
N LEU A 20 -1.92 4.53 -18.44
CA LEU A 20 -2.44 3.27 -17.90
C LEU A 20 -2.61 2.16 -18.96
N LEU A 21 -2.60 2.51 -20.26
CA LEU A 21 -2.81 1.57 -21.37
C LEU A 21 -1.53 1.27 -22.16
N GLN A 22 -0.39 1.90 -21.78
CA GLN A 22 0.89 1.51 -22.36
C GLN A 22 1.26 0.12 -21.82
N ALA A 23 1.72 -0.75 -22.73
CA ALA A 23 2.23 -2.06 -22.35
C ALA A 23 3.24 -1.92 -21.22
N PRO A 24 3.10 -2.69 -20.14
CA PRO A 24 3.97 -2.55 -18.97
C PRO A 24 5.43 -2.82 -19.39
N GLY A 25 6.27 -1.80 -19.32
CA GLY A 25 7.71 -1.98 -19.45
C GLY A 25 8.27 -2.83 -18.30
N PHE A 26 9.45 -3.41 -18.47
CA PHE A 26 10.18 -4.11 -17.41
C PHE A 26 10.64 -3.11 -16.34
N ASN A 27 9.77 -2.80 -15.38
CA ASN A 27 10.03 -1.94 -14.25
C ASN A 27 9.62 -2.64 -12.94
N CYS A 28 9.93 -2.02 -11.80
CA CYS A 28 9.62 -2.61 -10.48
C CYS A 28 8.13 -2.90 -10.30
N ALA A 29 7.24 -2.12 -10.90
CA ALA A 29 5.80 -2.31 -10.82
C ALA A 29 5.38 -3.63 -11.50
N THR A 30 5.84 -3.85 -12.73
CA THR A 30 5.55 -5.08 -13.49
C THR A 30 6.18 -6.30 -12.85
N ILE A 31 7.45 -6.21 -12.47
CA ILE A 31 8.17 -7.33 -11.84
C ILE A 31 7.49 -7.73 -10.53
N GLY A 32 7.18 -6.77 -9.66
CA GLY A 32 6.51 -7.06 -8.38
C GLY A 32 5.10 -7.62 -8.55
N ALA A 33 4.32 -7.07 -9.47
CA ALA A 33 2.97 -7.56 -9.78
C ALA A 33 3.00 -9.01 -10.30
N VAL A 34 3.87 -9.31 -11.27
CA VAL A 34 4.06 -10.66 -11.82
C VAL A 34 4.55 -11.63 -10.75
N ALA A 35 5.51 -11.21 -9.90
CA ALA A 35 6.00 -12.03 -8.80
C ALA A 35 4.87 -12.41 -7.82
N MET A 36 4.02 -11.46 -7.42
CA MET A 36 2.85 -11.73 -6.54
C MET A 36 1.92 -12.76 -7.17
N ILE A 37 1.62 -12.65 -8.48
CA ILE A 37 0.74 -13.58 -9.19
C ILE A 37 1.37 -14.97 -9.24
N ILE A 38 2.65 -15.09 -9.64
CA ILE A 38 3.35 -16.36 -9.74
C ILE A 38 3.40 -17.05 -8.38
N ILE A 39 3.80 -16.34 -7.33
CA ILE A 39 3.88 -16.89 -5.97
C ILE A 39 2.51 -17.37 -5.52
N HIS A 40 1.45 -16.61 -5.75
CA HIS A 40 0.10 -17.03 -5.37
C HIS A 40 -0.35 -18.29 -6.11
N VAL A 41 -0.12 -18.36 -7.42
CA VAL A 41 -0.40 -19.57 -8.22
C VAL A 41 0.36 -20.78 -7.68
N VAL A 42 1.67 -20.61 -7.38
CA VAL A 42 2.50 -21.67 -6.80
C VAL A 42 1.94 -22.11 -5.44
N VAL A 43 1.66 -21.18 -4.55
CA VAL A 43 1.11 -21.48 -3.20
C VAL A 43 -0.22 -22.22 -3.31
N MET A 44 -1.13 -21.78 -4.18
CA MET A 44 -2.42 -22.45 -4.39
C MET A 44 -2.24 -23.86 -5.00
N SER A 45 -1.28 -24.03 -5.91
CA SER A 45 -1.00 -25.32 -6.54
C SER A 45 -0.32 -26.31 -5.60
N THR A 46 0.56 -25.83 -4.71
CA THR A 46 1.31 -26.69 -3.78
C THR A 46 0.50 -27.06 -2.55
N GLY A 47 -0.51 -26.30 -2.19
CA GLY A 47 -1.40 -26.62 -1.06
C GLY A 47 -2.04 -28.00 -1.13
N GLY A 48 -2.25 -28.55 -2.34
CA GLY A 48 -2.77 -29.89 -2.57
C GLY A 48 -1.74 -31.04 -2.45
N ILE A 49 -0.45 -30.74 -2.31
CA ILE A 49 0.63 -31.75 -2.27
C ILE A 49 0.92 -32.22 -0.84
N PHE A 50 0.41 -31.50 0.18
CA PHE A 50 0.67 -31.82 1.57
C PHE A 50 -0.20 -33.00 2.09
N PRO A 51 0.32 -33.81 3.05
CA PRO A 51 -0.36 -35.02 3.54
C PRO A 51 -1.73 -34.80 4.13
N ASP A 52 -1.98 -33.60 4.70
CA ASP A 52 -3.25 -33.24 5.35
C ASP A 52 -4.30 -32.68 4.37
N GLY A 53 -4.08 -32.87 3.07
CA GLY A 53 -4.92 -32.32 2.01
C GLY A 53 -4.65 -30.83 1.71
N ALA A 54 -5.37 -30.28 0.74
CA ALA A 54 -5.14 -28.91 0.25
C ALA A 54 -5.30 -27.84 1.35
N GLU A 55 -6.27 -27.98 2.24
CA GLU A 55 -6.51 -27.00 3.32
C GLU A 55 -5.43 -27.08 4.40
N GLY A 56 -5.02 -28.26 4.82
CA GLY A 56 -3.93 -28.47 5.79
C GLY A 56 -2.59 -27.97 5.27
N GLY A 57 -2.29 -28.24 4.00
CA GLY A 57 -1.07 -27.79 3.34
C GLY A 57 -0.98 -26.27 3.22
N LEU A 58 -2.04 -25.59 2.81
CA LEU A 58 -2.10 -24.14 2.75
C LEU A 58 -1.95 -23.50 4.13
N ARG A 59 -2.62 -24.06 5.14
CA ARG A 59 -2.49 -23.60 6.52
C ARG A 59 -1.06 -23.71 7.02
N SER A 60 -0.38 -24.82 6.75
CA SER A 60 1.03 -25.01 7.12
C SER A 60 1.94 -23.99 6.45
N LEU A 61 1.75 -23.70 5.15
CA LEU A 61 2.50 -22.67 4.44
C LEU A 61 2.27 -21.28 5.04
N TYR A 62 1.04 -20.94 5.37
CA TYR A 62 0.74 -19.65 5.99
C TYR A 62 1.33 -19.50 7.39
N ILE A 63 1.38 -20.59 8.18
CA ILE A 63 2.04 -20.57 9.50
C ILE A 63 3.56 -20.41 9.33
N GLN A 64 4.18 -21.04 8.34
CA GLN A 64 5.63 -20.99 8.15
C GLN A 64 6.11 -19.67 7.50
N LEU A 65 5.36 -19.14 6.56
CA LEU A 65 5.77 -18.00 5.73
C LEU A 65 5.01 -16.70 6.03
N GLY A 66 3.82 -16.78 6.63
CA GLY A 66 3.06 -15.62 7.11
C GLY A 66 3.70 -15.04 8.38
N LEU A 67 3.47 -13.78 8.63
CA LEU A 67 4.10 -13.06 9.73
C LEU A 67 3.29 -13.22 11.02
N THR A 68 3.93 -13.74 12.07
CA THR A 68 3.37 -13.90 13.40
C THR A 68 4.36 -13.43 14.47
N TRP A 69 3.83 -13.01 15.62
CA TRP A 69 4.68 -12.69 16.77
C TRP A 69 5.48 -13.92 17.24
N GLU A 70 4.82 -15.07 17.38
CA GLU A 70 5.44 -16.32 17.81
C GLU A 70 6.56 -16.75 16.86
N GLY A 71 6.36 -16.63 15.55
CA GLY A 71 7.37 -16.96 14.55
C GLY A 71 8.61 -16.09 14.69
N VAL A 72 8.43 -14.75 14.68
CA VAL A 72 9.57 -13.82 14.75
C VAL A 72 10.31 -13.95 16.09
N SER A 73 9.60 -14.07 17.22
CA SER A 73 10.20 -14.23 18.54
C SER A 73 10.94 -15.58 18.70
N SER A 74 10.55 -16.60 17.93
CA SER A 74 11.23 -17.91 17.85
C SER A 74 12.37 -17.95 16.82
N GLY A 75 12.70 -16.82 16.19
CA GLY A 75 13.80 -16.72 15.24
C GLY A 75 13.40 -16.90 13.75
N HIS A 76 12.13 -17.03 13.42
CA HIS A 76 11.65 -17.13 12.04
C HIS A 76 11.63 -15.75 11.35
N VAL A 77 12.79 -15.08 11.34
CA VAL A 77 12.93 -13.70 10.81
C VAL A 77 12.61 -13.57 9.32
N TRP A 78 12.64 -14.66 8.56
CA TRP A 78 12.23 -14.66 7.15
C TRP A 78 10.77 -14.26 6.96
N GLN A 79 9.91 -14.47 7.98
CA GLN A 79 8.51 -14.08 7.92
C GLN A 79 8.34 -12.57 7.64
N LEU A 80 9.29 -11.71 8.06
CA LEU A 80 9.31 -10.28 7.74
C LEU A 80 9.42 -9.99 6.24
N PHE A 81 9.91 -10.95 5.45
CA PHE A 81 10.15 -10.82 4.02
C PHE A 81 9.26 -11.72 3.16
N THR A 82 8.61 -12.72 3.75
CA THR A 82 7.79 -13.68 3.01
C THR A 82 6.30 -13.35 3.06
N TYR A 83 5.80 -12.79 4.15
CA TYR A 83 4.39 -12.58 4.40
C TYR A 83 3.70 -11.71 3.33
N PHE A 84 4.38 -10.69 2.83
CA PHE A 84 3.79 -9.76 1.87
C PHE A 84 3.69 -10.33 0.44
N TRP A 85 4.28 -11.48 0.17
CA TRP A 85 4.09 -12.21 -1.08
C TRP A 85 2.88 -13.13 -1.05
N LEU A 86 2.40 -13.51 0.13
CA LEU A 86 1.28 -14.41 0.31
C LEU A 86 -0.05 -13.64 0.24
N HIS A 87 -1.08 -14.29 -0.28
CA HIS A 87 -2.42 -13.71 -0.35
C HIS A 87 -3.46 -14.76 0.02
N GLY A 88 -4.42 -14.40 0.89
CA GLY A 88 -5.43 -15.32 1.41
C GLY A 88 -6.45 -15.81 0.37
N ASN A 89 -6.68 -15.02 -0.69
CA ASN A 89 -7.59 -15.38 -1.78
C ASN A 89 -7.32 -14.52 -3.03
N TRP A 90 -7.95 -14.90 -4.15
CA TRP A 90 -7.78 -14.22 -5.43
C TRP A 90 -8.22 -12.75 -5.43
N GLY A 91 -9.31 -12.42 -4.72
CA GLY A 91 -9.77 -11.02 -4.61
C GLY A 91 -8.74 -10.15 -3.90
N HIS A 92 -8.13 -10.65 -2.82
CA HIS A 92 -7.06 -9.99 -2.09
C HIS A 92 -5.82 -9.79 -2.98
N LEU A 93 -5.41 -10.81 -3.74
CA LEU A 93 -4.30 -10.70 -4.70
C LEU A 93 -4.58 -9.63 -5.76
N VAL A 94 -5.73 -9.72 -6.44
CA VAL A 94 -6.07 -8.82 -7.54
C VAL A 94 -6.06 -7.36 -7.08
N LEU A 95 -6.67 -7.08 -5.92
CA LEU A 95 -6.67 -5.72 -5.36
C LEU A 95 -5.25 -5.24 -5.06
N ASN A 96 -4.42 -6.08 -4.44
CA ASN A 96 -3.03 -5.75 -4.15
C ASN A 96 -2.21 -5.51 -5.41
N VAL A 97 -2.34 -6.34 -6.44
CA VAL A 97 -1.64 -6.17 -7.72
C VAL A 97 -2.02 -4.85 -8.38
N ILE A 98 -3.31 -4.52 -8.44
CA ILE A 98 -3.79 -3.27 -9.04
C ILE A 98 -3.23 -2.06 -8.28
N LEU A 99 -3.36 -2.03 -6.96
CA LEU A 99 -2.90 -0.91 -6.13
C LEU A 99 -1.37 -0.79 -6.10
N PHE A 100 -0.66 -1.92 -6.08
CA PHE A 100 0.80 -1.94 -6.16
C PHE A 100 1.28 -1.35 -7.49
N TYR A 101 0.73 -1.85 -8.61
CA TYR A 101 1.08 -1.36 -9.94
C TYR A 101 0.79 0.13 -10.08
N TYR A 102 -0.41 0.55 -9.68
CA TYR A 102 -0.80 1.96 -9.69
C TYR A 102 0.17 2.84 -8.88
N SER A 103 0.46 2.46 -7.64
CA SER A 103 1.32 3.24 -6.75
C SER A 103 2.75 3.33 -7.28
N CYS A 104 3.32 2.20 -7.72
CA CYS A 104 4.66 2.16 -8.33
C CYS A 104 4.73 2.97 -9.62
N ALA A 105 3.73 2.87 -10.50
CA ALA A 105 3.69 3.64 -11.74
C ALA A 105 3.66 5.14 -11.47
N ARG A 106 2.90 5.59 -10.46
CA ARG A 106 2.86 7.01 -10.07
C ARG A 106 4.17 7.48 -9.44
N LEU A 107 4.74 6.68 -8.55
CA LEU A 107 6.01 7.02 -7.90
C LEU A 107 7.21 6.99 -8.86
N SER A 108 7.18 6.17 -9.91
CA SER A 108 8.27 6.07 -10.89
C SER A 108 8.53 7.35 -11.69
N HIS A 109 7.59 8.30 -11.70
CA HIS A 109 7.81 9.62 -12.28
C HIS A 109 8.78 10.49 -11.46
N VAL A 110 8.99 10.18 -10.18
CA VAL A 110 9.81 10.99 -9.25
C VAL A 110 10.86 10.17 -8.51
N LEU A 111 10.69 8.85 -8.40
CA LEU A 111 11.59 7.93 -7.71
C LEU A 111 12.13 6.87 -8.66
N SER A 112 13.41 6.51 -8.49
CA SER A 112 13.97 5.33 -9.16
C SER A 112 13.34 4.03 -8.61
N SER A 113 13.33 2.97 -9.42
CA SER A 113 12.82 1.64 -9.02
C SER A 113 13.44 1.14 -7.72
N SER A 114 14.74 1.37 -7.51
CA SER A 114 15.44 0.99 -6.28
C SER A 114 14.88 1.71 -5.04
N ARG A 115 14.59 3.01 -5.16
CA ARG A 115 14.00 3.79 -4.05
C ARG A 115 12.58 3.36 -3.74
N ILE A 116 11.78 3.05 -4.76
CA ILE A 116 10.42 2.51 -4.58
C ILE A 116 10.48 1.16 -3.86
N LEU A 117 11.41 0.27 -4.26
CA LEU A 117 11.60 -1.03 -3.62
C LEU A 117 12.03 -0.88 -2.15
N VAL A 118 13.01 -0.02 -1.86
CA VAL A 118 13.46 0.25 -0.49
C VAL A 118 12.32 0.79 0.36
N LEU A 119 11.54 1.73 -0.17
CA LEU A 119 10.38 2.28 0.53
C LEU A 119 9.34 1.19 0.79
N PHE A 120 9.01 0.38 -0.22
CA PHE A 120 8.07 -0.75 -0.08
C PHE A 120 8.51 -1.72 1.02
N LEU A 121 9.77 -2.16 0.99
CA LEU A 121 10.32 -3.08 1.98
C LEU A 121 10.33 -2.48 3.38
N ALA A 122 10.80 -1.24 3.53
CA ALA A 122 10.85 -0.56 4.82
C ALA A 122 9.44 -0.37 5.43
N VAL A 123 8.47 0.02 4.60
CA VAL A 123 7.08 0.17 5.04
C VAL A 123 6.45 -1.18 5.37
N SER A 124 6.65 -2.21 4.53
CA SER A 124 6.12 -3.55 4.78
C SER A 124 6.65 -4.10 6.11
N ILE A 125 7.98 -4.10 6.30
CA ILE A 125 8.60 -4.58 7.54
C ILE A 125 8.12 -3.76 8.74
N GLY A 126 8.15 -2.43 8.65
CA GLY A 126 7.75 -1.55 9.75
C GLY A 126 6.29 -1.72 10.15
N SER A 127 5.37 -1.74 9.20
CA SER A 127 3.94 -1.95 9.47
C SER A 127 3.63 -3.36 9.96
N GLY A 128 4.32 -4.36 9.41
CA GLY A 128 4.24 -5.74 9.88
C GLY A 128 4.67 -5.88 11.34
N LEU A 129 5.81 -5.31 11.71
CA LEU A 129 6.31 -5.31 13.09
C LEU A 129 5.33 -4.61 14.05
N ILE A 130 4.77 -3.47 13.68
CA ILE A 130 3.74 -2.79 14.48
C ILE A 130 2.52 -3.69 14.66
N HIS A 131 2.07 -4.36 13.61
CA HIS A 131 0.90 -5.24 13.68
C HIS A 131 1.13 -6.44 14.60
N ILE A 132 2.24 -7.19 14.45
CA ILE A 132 2.52 -8.36 15.31
C ILE A 132 2.85 -7.97 16.75
N SER A 133 3.41 -6.78 16.97
CA SER A 133 3.59 -6.26 18.34
C SER A 133 2.23 -6.00 19.02
N ALA A 134 1.23 -5.53 18.26
CA ALA A 134 -0.12 -5.40 18.78
C ALA A 134 -0.75 -6.77 19.08
N GLN A 135 -0.51 -7.79 18.24
CA GLN A 135 -0.94 -9.17 18.54
C GLN A 135 -0.32 -9.72 19.85
N ALA A 136 0.90 -9.29 20.18
CA ALA A 136 1.58 -9.70 21.39
C ALA A 136 1.04 -9.01 22.66
N VAL A 137 0.60 -7.75 22.52
CA VAL A 137 0.20 -6.90 23.66
C VAL A 137 -1.30 -6.94 23.93
N PHE A 138 -2.12 -7.04 22.88
CA PHE A 138 -3.57 -6.98 22.97
C PHE A 138 -4.20 -8.33 22.64
N ASP A 139 -4.86 -8.96 23.61
CA ASP A 139 -5.52 -10.26 23.42
C ASP A 139 -6.61 -10.24 22.33
N GLY A 140 -7.25 -9.08 22.13
CA GLY A 140 -8.30 -8.90 21.13
C GLY A 140 -7.83 -8.76 19.68
N VAL A 141 -6.50 -8.65 19.42
CA VAL A 141 -5.99 -8.64 18.05
C VAL A 141 -5.87 -10.08 17.54
N PRO A 142 -6.47 -10.42 16.37
CA PRO A 142 -6.40 -11.77 15.82
C PRO A 142 -4.94 -12.23 15.66
N LYS A 143 -4.67 -13.46 16.09
CA LYS A 143 -3.32 -14.08 16.07
C LYS A 143 -3.04 -14.92 14.83
N ASP A 144 -3.96 -14.88 13.85
CA ASP A 144 -3.74 -15.54 12.57
C ASP A 144 -2.49 -15.00 11.86
N PRO A 145 -1.79 -15.84 11.08
CA PRO A 145 -0.65 -15.38 10.31
C PRO A 145 -1.02 -14.24 9.37
N LEU A 146 -0.33 -13.11 9.53
CA LEU A 146 -0.51 -11.96 8.64
C LEU A 146 0.03 -12.30 7.25
N VAL A 147 -0.77 -12.03 6.21
CA VAL A 147 -0.39 -12.23 4.80
C VAL A 147 -0.86 -11.04 3.97
N GLY A 148 -0.13 -10.71 2.92
CA GLY A 148 -0.48 -9.68 1.96
C GLY A 148 0.45 -8.47 1.94
N ALA A 149 0.61 -7.91 0.75
CA ALA A 149 1.45 -6.74 0.49
C ALA A 149 0.79 -5.42 0.91
N SER A 150 -0.44 -5.46 1.39
CA SER A 150 -1.30 -4.28 1.54
C SER A 150 -0.74 -3.19 2.46
N GLY A 151 0.01 -3.55 3.50
CA GLY A 151 0.71 -2.57 4.36
C GLY A 151 1.73 -1.75 3.59
N GLY A 152 2.62 -2.42 2.84
CA GLY A 152 3.60 -1.78 1.98
C GLY A 152 2.96 -0.96 0.85
N ILE A 153 1.91 -1.50 0.23
CA ILE A 153 1.14 -0.83 -0.82
C ILE A 153 0.47 0.43 -0.30
N MET A 154 -0.14 0.36 0.87
CA MET A 154 -0.75 1.53 1.52
C MET A 154 0.30 2.62 1.78
N GLY A 155 1.51 2.22 2.18
CA GLY A 155 2.62 3.16 2.32
C GLY A 155 3.06 3.79 1.00
N LEU A 156 3.20 3.02 -0.08
CA LEU A 156 3.50 3.57 -1.40
C LEU A 156 2.41 4.54 -1.89
N LEU A 157 1.15 4.18 -1.70
CA LEU A 157 0.02 4.99 -2.10
C LEU A 157 -0.02 6.33 -1.35
N LEU A 158 0.15 6.30 -0.04
CA LEU A 158 0.13 7.52 0.77
C LEU A 158 1.42 8.34 0.62
N ALA A 159 2.54 7.71 0.31
CA ALA A 159 3.76 8.40 -0.13
C ALA A 159 3.53 9.18 -1.43
N TYR A 160 2.86 8.57 -2.41
CA TYR A 160 2.45 9.28 -3.63
C TYR A 160 1.52 10.46 -3.33
N PHE A 161 0.54 10.30 -2.43
CA PHE A 161 -0.35 11.39 -2.03
C PHE A 161 0.38 12.53 -1.30
N ALA A 162 1.43 12.21 -0.53
CA ALA A 162 2.27 13.22 0.11
C ALA A 162 3.09 14.04 -0.90
N LEU A 163 3.52 13.41 -2.01
CA LEU A 163 4.25 14.09 -3.09
C LEU A 163 3.35 14.95 -3.98
N SER A 164 2.07 14.62 -4.07
CA SER A 164 1.11 15.29 -4.95
C SER A 164 -0.19 15.63 -4.23
N PRO A 165 -0.15 16.46 -3.16
CA PRO A 165 -1.28 16.67 -2.25
C PRO A 165 -2.52 17.29 -2.90
N GLY A 166 -2.33 18.09 -3.95
CA GLY A 166 -3.41 18.72 -4.71
C GLY A 166 -3.97 17.86 -5.85
N SER A 167 -3.32 16.74 -6.19
CA SER A 167 -3.79 15.87 -7.28
C SER A 167 -5.16 15.29 -6.95
N ARG A 168 -5.96 15.03 -7.99
CA ARG A 168 -7.25 14.35 -7.87
C ARG A 168 -7.14 12.97 -8.49
N MET A 169 -7.68 11.95 -7.83
CA MET A 169 -7.82 10.65 -8.47
C MET A 169 -8.94 10.67 -9.50
N LEU A 170 -8.74 9.96 -10.59
CA LEU A 170 -9.55 10.01 -11.83
C LEU A 170 -11.08 9.91 -11.60
N LEU A 171 -11.51 9.23 -10.54
CA LEU A 171 -12.93 8.96 -10.27
C LEU A 171 -13.46 9.62 -8.98
N ILE A 172 -12.59 10.27 -8.21
CA ILE A 172 -12.97 10.81 -6.89
C ILE A 172 -12.64 12.30 -6.86
N PRO A 173 -13.64 13.19 -6.66
CA PRO A 173 -13.43 14.64 -6.66
C PRO A 173 -12.79 15.14 -5.35
N VAL A 174 -11.93 14.32 -4.73
CA VAL A 174 -11.25 14.61 -3.46
C VAL A 174 -9.75 14.74 -3.73
N SER A 175 -9.08 15.70 -3.09
CA SER A 175 -7.63 15.85 -3.19
C SER A 175 -6.90 14.66 -2.56
N ALA A 176 -5.73 14.33 -3.09
CA ALA A 176 -4.88 13.23 -2.58
C ALA A 176 -4.59 13.39 -1.08
N ASN A 177 -4.33 14.61 -0.61
CA ASN A 177 -4.11 14.90 0.81
C ASN A 177 -5.33 14.57 1.67
N ASN A 178 -6.54 14.94 1.24
CA ASN A 178 -7.76 14.63 1.99
C ASN A 178 -8.09 13.14 1.93
N LEU A 179 -7.82 12.49 0.80
CA LEU A 179 -7.98 11.05 0.66
C LEU A 179 -7.01 10.28 1.58
N ALA A 180 -5.74 10.71 1.65
CA ALA A 180 -4.77 10.13 2.58
C ALA A 180 -5.23 10.23 4.03
N LYS A 181 -5.69 11.43 4.46
CA LYS A 181 -6.24 11.63 5.81
C LYS A 181 -7.46 10.75 6.06
N GLY A 182 -8.38 10.68 5.09
CA GLY A 182 -9.57 9.84 5.18
C GLY A 182 -9.22 8.36 5.35
N ILE A 183 -8.27 7.83 4.57
CA ILE A 183 -7.80 6.45 4.67
C ILE A 183 -7.16 6.18 6.05
N LEU A 184 -6.31 7.07 6.54
CA LEU A 184 -5.67 6.91 7.85
C LEU A 184 -6.72 6.94 8.97
N ILE A 185 -7.63 7.92 8.96
CA ILE A 185 -8.69 8.02 9.97
C ILE A 185 -9.59 6.78 9.93
N ALA A 186 -10.04 6.37 8.74
CA ALA A 186 -10.90 5.19 8.60
C ALA A 186 -10.19 3.92 9.09
N SER A 187 -8.92 3.71 8.72
CA SER A 187 -8.15 2.55 9.18
C SER A 187 -7.95 2.55 10.70
N ALA A 188 -7.69 3.72 11.31
CA ALA A 188 -7.56 3.84 12.75
C ALA A 188 -8.90 3.57 13.47
N LEU A 189 -10.00 4.15 12.98
CA LEU A 189 -11.33 3.95 13.55
C LEU A 189 -11.78 2.49 13.43
N LEU A 190 -11.58 1.85 12.28
CA LEU A 190 -11.92 0.44 12.08
C LEU A 190 -11.05 -0.47 12.96
N PHE A 191 -9.78 -0.14 13.17
CA PHE A 191 -8.95 -0.88 14.11
C PHE A 191 -9.50 -0.82 15.53
N VAL A 192 -9.76 0.38 16.06
CA VAL A 192 -10.27 0.52 17.44
C VAL A 192 -11.71 0.02 17.60
N ALA A 193 -12.50 0.02 16.52
CA ALA A 193 -13.85 -0.55 16.49
C ALA A 193 -13.85 -2.09 16.33
N THR A 194 -12.69 -2.75 16.19
CA THR A 194 -12.65 -4.22 16.08
C THR A 194 -13.37 -4.87 17.27
N PRO A 195 -14.41 -5.70 17.03
CA PRO A 195 -15.26 -6.23 18.12
C PRO A 195 -14.47 -7.01 19.16
N SER A 196 -13.46 -7.77 18.74
CA SER A 196 -12.61 -8.59 19.61
C SER A 196 -11.72 -7.79 20.56
N LEU A 197 -11.51 -6.49 20.33
CA LEU A 197 -10.74 -5.63 21.25
C LEU A 197 -11.52 -5.36 22.55
N GLY A 198 -12.83 -5.55 22.59
CA GLY A 198 -13.64 -5.36 23.79
C GLY A 198 -13.65 -3.92 24.32
N LEU A 199 -13.37 -2.93 23.49
CA LEU A 199 -13.39 -1.52 23.88
C LEU A 199 -14.84 -1.06 24.04
N PRO A 200 -15.22 -0.51 25.21
CA PRO A 200 -16.59 -0.04 25.45
C PRO A 200 -17.05 0.92 24.35
N PHE A 201 -18.32 0.79 23.92
CA PHE A 201 -18.95 1.59 22.86
C PHE A 201 -18.34 1.36 21.46
N LEU A 202 -17.03 1.33 21.30
CA LEU A 202 -16.36 1.18 20.00
C LEU A 202 -16.53 -0.24 19.44
N SER A 203 -16.32 -1.25 20.27
CA SER A 203 -16.52 -2.65 19.84
C SER A 203 -17.99 -2.97 19.59
N ASP A 204 -18.94 -2.34 20.31
CA ASP A 204 -20.38 -2.45 20.03
C ASP A 204 -20.73 -1.82 18.67
N MET A 205 -20.17 -0.65 18.35
CA MET A 205 -20.29 -0.05 17.01
C MET A 205 -19.71 -0.98 15.93
N GLY A 206 -18.57 -1.59 16.21
CA GLY A 206 -17.95 -2.58 15.32
C GLY A 206 -18.85 -3.80 15.10
N GLY A 207 -19.50 -4.30 16.15
CA GLY A 207 -20.51 -5.36 16.06
C GLY A 207 -21.66 -4.97 15.13
N GLY A 208 -22.20 -3.76 15.28
CA GLY A 208 -23.22 -3.23 14.38
C GLY A 208 -22.77 -3.11 12.91
N LEU A 209 -21.49 -2.79 12.69
CA LEU A 209 -20.91 -2.79 11.33
C LEU A 209 -20.78 -4.22 10.77
N VAL A 210 -20.46 -5.22 11.60
CA VAL A 210 -20.45 -6.64 11.20
C VAL A 210 -21.85 -7.08 10.78
N ASP A 211 -22.87 -6.71 11.54
CA ASP A 211 -24.26 -7.05 11.23
C ASP A 211 -24.73 -6.45 9.91
N LEU A 212 -24.26 -5.24 9.59
CA LEU A 212 -24.63 -4.50 8.38
C LEU A 212 -23.84 -4.92 7.14
N LEU A 213 -22.51 -5.08 7.26
CA LEU A 213 -21.56 -5.22 6.14
C LEU A 213 -20.92 -6.62 6.08
N GLY A 214 -21.16 -7.45 7.06
CA GLY A 214 -20.58 -8.77 7.19
C GLY A 214 -19.24 -8.80 7.94
N PRO A 215 -18.82 -9.99 8.40
CA PRO A 215 -17.60 -10.16 9.21
C PRO A 215 -16.30 -9.88 8.42
N GLY A 216 -16.35 -9.92 7.10
CA GLY A 216 -15.19 -9.69 6.24
C GLY A 216 -14.53 -8.32 6.43
N LEU A 217 -15.30 -7.31 6.93
CA LEU A 217 -14.76 -5.99 7.23
C LEU A 217 -13.61 -6.05 8.24
N PHE A 218 -13.74 -6.86 9.30
CA PHE A 218 -12.73 -6.97 10.36
C PHE A 218 -11.74 -8.13 10.15
N GLN A 219 -11.83 -8.85 9.04
CA GLN A 219 -10.76 -9.74 8.58
C GLN A 219 -9.61 -8.98 7.91
N ILE A 220 -9.81 -7.69 7.60
CA ILE A 220 -8.79 -6.80 7.06
C ILE A 220 -7.90 -6.30 8.20
N ALA A 221 -6.58 -6.35 8.01
CA ALA A 221 -5.61 -5.89 9.00
C ALA A 221 -5.54 -4.34 9.05
N HIS A 222 -6.56 -3.70 9.62
CA HIS A 222 -6.68 -2.22 9.63
C HIS A 222 -5.49 -1.52 10.29
N LEU A 223 -4.91 -2.11 11.37
CA LEU A 223 -3.71 -1.57 12.00
C LEU A 223 -2.50 -1.59 11.05
N LEU A 224 -2.35 -2.66 10.26
CA LEU A 224 -1.29 -2.77 9.25
C LEU A 224 -1.43 -1.66 8.19
N HIS A 225 -2.67 -1.41 7.73
CA HIS A 225 -2.96 -0.37 6.74
C HIS A 225 -2.71 1.03 7.29
N PHE A 226 -3.14 1.29 8.52
CA PHE A 226 -2.86 2.55 9.21
C PHE A 226 -1.36 2.79 9.36
N ALA A 227 -0.64 1.82 9.91
CA ALA A 227 0.80 1.91 10.15
C ALA A 227 1.58 2.08 8.83
N GLY A 228 1.27 1.26 7.82
CA GLY A 228 1.89 1.35 6.51
C GLY A 228 1.64 2.69 5.83
N GLY A 229 0.40 3.13 5.82
CA GLY A 229 0.03 4.44 5.27
C GLY A 229 0.72 5.60 5.98
N LEU A 230 0.75 5.59 7.31
CA LEU A 230 1.40 6.63 8.11
C LEU A 230 2.92 6.67 7.87
N ILE A 231 3.59 5.51 7.89
CA ILE A 231 5.02 5.42 7.61
C ILE A 231 5.31 5.98 6.21
N GLY A 232 4.57 5.55 5.18
CA GLY A 232 4.76 6.04 3.83
C GLY A 232 4.55 7.55 3.71
N TRP A 233 3.48 8.08 4.32
CA TRP A 233 3.15 9.50 4.25
C TRP A 233 4.20 10.39 4.90
N VAL A 234 4.74 9.99 6.06
CA VAL A 234 5.74 10.79 6.78
C VAL A 234 7.18 10.55 6.31
N SER A 235 7.45 9.44 5.63
CA SER A 235 8.80 9.08 5.18
C SER A 235 9.28 9.96 4.05
N ILE A 236 8.42 10.28 3.09
CA ILE A 236 8.79 10.99 1.87
C ILE A 236 9.45 12.35 2.15
N PRO A 237 8.85 13.27 2.93
CA PRO A 237 9.46 14.58 3.20
C PRO A 237 10.78 14.47 3.99
N ARG A 238 10.97 13.42 4.79
CA ARG A 238 12.12 13.25 5.68
C ARG A 238 13.28 12.51 5.02
N PHE A 239 13.00 11.43 4.30
CA PHE A 239 14.03 10.60 3.67
C PHE A 239 14.38 11.04 2.27
N PHE A 240 13.54 11.87 1.65
CA PHE A 240 13.77 12.43 0.32
C PHE A 240 13.63 13.96 0.31
N PRO A 241 14.34 14.70 1.18
CA PRO A 241 14.20 16.16 1.31
C PRO A 241 14.58 16.94 0.04
N LYS A 242 15.24 16.29 -0.92
CA LYS A 242 15.58 16.83 -2.24
C LYS A 242 14.64 16.41 -3.36
N LEU A 243 13.55 15.69 -3.04
CA LEU A 243 12.50 15.48 -4.02
C LEU A 243 11.76 16.80 -4.18
N LEU A 244 12.06 17.46 -5.27
CA LEU A 244 11.38 18.65 -5.74
C LEU A 244 9.89 18.26 -5.89
N THR A 245 9.01 19.04 -5.30
CA THR A 245 7.59 18.90 -5.58
C THR A 245 7.34 19.19 -7.06
N LEU A 246 6.21 18.79 -7.61
CA LEU A 246 5.84 19.19 -8.97
C LEU A 246 5.89 20.71 -9.12
N GLU A 247 5.54 21.47 -8.07
CA GLU A 247 5.64 22.93 -8.02
C GLU A 247 7.09 23.41 -8.11
N ASP A 248 8.03 22.73 -7.44
CA ASP A 248 9.46 23.08 -7.53
C ASP A 248 10.02 22.80 -8.93
N LEU A 249 9.61 21.68 -9.54
CA LEU A 249 9.99 21.37 -10.93
C LEU A 249 9.42 22.39 -11.91
N VAL A 250 8.18 22.82 -11.72
CA VAL A 250 7.57 23.90 -12.53
C VAL A 250 8.31 25.22 -12.31
N ARG A 251 8.66 25.58 -11.08
CA ARG A 251 9.45 26.78 -10.77
C ARG A 251 10.82 26.75 -11.42
N MET A 252 11.53 25.60 -11.33
CA MET A 252 12.84 25.44 -11.96
C MET A 252 12.76 25.53 -13.49
N ARG A 253 11.75 24.94 -14.09
CA ARG A 253 11.49 25.04 -15.52
C ARG A 253 11.24 26.49 -15.92
N ASN A 254 10.37 27.20 -15.23
CA ASN A 254 10.06 28.61 -15.51
C ASN A 254 11.33 29.50 -15.34
N GLN A 255 12.16 29.22 -14.33
CA GLN A 255 13.42 29.91 -14.14
C GLN A 255 14.42 29.63 -15.28
N SER A 256 14.50 28.40 -15.76
CA SER A 256 15.37 28.04 -16.88
C SER A 256 14.92 28.67 -18.20
N GLU A 257 13.62 28.79 -18.43
CA GLU A 257 13.04 29.47 -19.58
C GLU A 257 13.32 30.99 -19.54
N ILE A 258 13.19 31.64 -18.39
CA ILE A 258 13.53 33.07 -18.20
C ILE A 258 15.02 33.32 -18.45
N VAL A 259 15.90 32.45 -17.95
CA VAL A 259 17.35 32.56 -18.17
C VAL A 259 17.72 32.34 -19.65
N ALA A 260 16.99 31.49 -20.36
CA ALA A 260 17.19 31.26 -21.79
C ALA A 260 16.73 32.47 -22.67
N GLU A 261 15.68 33.18 -22.23
CA GLU A 261 15.19 34.40 -22.90
C GLU A 261 16.08 35.63 -22.65
N LEU A 262 16.90 35.61 -21.60
CA LEU A 262 17.82 36.71 -21.25
C LEU A 262 19.23 36.56 -21.85
N ARG A 263 19.48 35.49 -22.59
CA ARG A 263 20.72 35.23 -23.34
C ARG A 263 20.53 35.43 -24.83
#